data_7289f60e4bee6e51c5c11dbaaa3a329d
#
_entry.id   7289f60e4bee6e51c5c11dbaaa3a329d
#
_cell.length_a   1.000
_cell.length_b   1.000
_cell.length_c   1.000
_cell.angle_alpha   90.00
_cell.angle_beta   90.00
_cell.angle_gamma   90.00
#
_symmetry.space_group_name_H-M   'P 1'
#
loop_
_entity.id
_entity.type
_entity.pdbx_description
1 polymer ?
#
loop_
_entity_poly.entity_id
_entity_poly.type
_entity_poly.pdbx_seq_one_letter_code
_entity_poly.pdbx_strand_id
1 'polypeptide(L)'
;MGYVLSPLARADLEGIWAYSRDQWGVDQAERYLRDLQRGIESAAANPRRGRTCDDIRPGYFKLAVGSHLLFYRQTGPDIDVVRILHQRMDFDRHL
;
A
#
# COMPACT_ATOMS: atom_id res chain seq x y z
N MET A 1 9.30 -3.52 14.60
CA MET A 1 9.12 -3.65 13.16
C MET A 1 7.65 -3.81 12.84
N GLY A 2 6.95 -2.75 13.04
CA GLY A 2 5.54 -2.70 12.76
C GLY A 2 5.21 -1.70 11.67
N TYR A 3 3.93 -1.51 11.48
CA TYR A 3 3.45 -0.52 10.54
C TYR A 3 2.21 0.16 11.09
N VAL A 4 1.95 1.36 10.58
CA VAL A 4 0.73 2.11 10.87
C VAL A 4 0.09 2.45 9.53
N LEU A 5 -1.22 2.26 9.44
CA LEU A 5 -2.00 2.67 8.28
C LEU A 5 -2.54 4.06 8.51
N SER A 6 -2.29 4.98 7.58
CA SER A 6 -2.94 6.28 7.63
C SER A 6 -4.45 6.11 7.45
N PRO A 7 -5.27 7.08 7.86
CA PRO A 7 -6.71 7.02 7.61
C PRO A 7 -7.04 6.84 6.12
N LEU A 8 -6.28 7.49 5.24
CA LEU A 8 -6.48 7.36 3.78
C LEU A 8 -6.09 5.98 3.28
N ALA A 9 -4.99 5.39 3.79
CA ALA A 9 -4.59 4.04 3.41
C ALA A 9 -5.63 3.03 3.86
N ARG A 10 -6.19 3.22 5.04
CA ARG A 10 -7.27 2.37 5.54
C ARG A 10 -8.50 2.45 4.64
N ALA A 11 -8.88 3.66 4.24
CA ALA A 11 -9.98 3.86 3.30
C ALA A 11 -9.68 3.24 1.93
N ASP A 12 -8.41 3.33 1.48
CA ASP A 12 -7.99 2.66 0.25
C ASP A 12 -8.24 1.15 0.32
N LEU A 13 -7.87 0.52 1.43
CA LEU A 13 -8.08 -0.92 1.60
C LEU A 13 -9.56 -1.29 1.59
N GLU A 14 -10.40 -0.50 2.22
CA GLU A 14 -11.85 -0.72 2.21
C GLU A 14 -12.40 -0.65 0.78
N GLY A 15 -11.96 0.34 0.01
CA GLY A 15 -12.36 0.49 -1.38
C GLY A 15 -11.88 -0.66 -2.25
N ILE A 16 -10.65 -1.11 -2.05
CA ILE A 16 -10.09 -2.26 -2.78
C ILE A 16 -10.88 -3.52 -2.47
N TRP A 17 -11.22 -3.74 -1.20
CA TRP A 17 -12.04 -4.86 -0.78
C TRP A 17 -13.39 -4.86 -1.50
N ALA A 18 -14.12 -3.74 -1.43
CA ALA A 18 -15.45 -3.64 -2.03
C ALA A 18 -15.40 -3.86 -3.54
N TYR A 19 -14.45 -3.26 -4.22
CA TYR A 19 -14.27 -3.42 -5.66
C TYR A 19 -13.96 -4.87 -6.02
N SER A 20 -13.02 -5.48 -5.30
CA SER A 20 -12.58 -6.84 -5.57
C SER A 20 -13.72 -7.85 -5.34
N ARG A 21 -14.48 -7.66 -4.26
CA ARG A 21 -15.65 -8.48 -3.95
C ARG A 21 -16.69 -8.41 -5.07
N ASP A 22 -16.96 -7.19 -5.55
CA ASP A 22 -17.97 -7.00 -6.59
C ASP A 22 -17.54 -7.56 -7.94
N GLN A 23 -16.24 -7.53 -8.24
CA GLN A 23 -15.72 -8.02 -9.51
C GLN A 23 -15.45 -9.52 -9.52
N TRP A 24 -14.97 -10.10 -8.42
CA TRP A 24 -14.45 -11.47 -8.39
C TRP A 24 -15.00 -12.33 -7.26
N GLY A 25 -15.80 -11.78 -6.36
CA GLY A 25 -16.36 -12.50 -5.24
C GLY A 25 -15.50 -12.41 -3.98
N VAL A 26 -16.10 -12.88 -2.87
CA VAL A 26 -15.51 -12.75 -1.52
C VAL A 26 -14.17 -13.46 -1.40
N ASP A 27 -14.09 -14.71 -1.89
CA ASP A 27 -12.88 -15.52 -1.73
C ASP A 27 -11.68 -14.88 -2.41
N GLN A 28 -11.89 -14.38 -3.62
CA GLN A 28 -10.84 -13.72 -4.39
C GLN A 28 -10.45 -12.41 -3.73
N ALA A 29 -11.42 -11.65 -3.24
CA ALA A 29 -11.17 -10.41 -2.53
C ALA A 29 -10.33 -10.66 -1.28
N GLU A 30 -10.65 -11.67 -0.50
CA GLU A 30 -9.88 -12.02 0.70
C GLU A 30 -8.44 -12.39 0.37
N ARG A 31 -8.22 -13.16 -0.69
CA ARG A 31 -6.86 -13.51 -1.12
C ARG A 31 -6.07 -12.27 -1.51
N TYR A 32 -6.69 -11.35 -2.23
CA TYR A 32 -6.01 -10.14 -2.68
C TYR A 32 -5.64 -9.25 -1.49
N LEU A 33 -6.55 -9.09 -0.55
CA LEU A 33 -6.26 -8.31 0.67
C LEU A 33 -5.15 -8.95 1.49
N ARG A 34 -5.09 -10.28 1.55
CA ARG A 34 -3.97 -10.97 2.23
C ARG A 34 -2.64 -10.72 1.52
N ASP A 35 -2.66 -10.67 0.18
CA ASP A 35 -1.44 -10.34 -0.58
C ASP A 35 -0.97 -8.93 -0.26
N LEU A 36 -1.89 -7.97 -0.19
CA LEU A 36 -1.56 -6.61 0.20
C LEU A 36 -1.00 -6.56 1.61
N GLN A 37 -1.59 -7.30 2.55
CA GLN A 37 -1.11 -7.37 3.91
C GLN A 37 0.31 -7.92 3.97
N ARG A 38 0.60 -8.99 3.22
CA ARG A 38 1.97 -9.54 3.15
C ARG A 38 2.95 -8.52 2.59
N GLY A 39 2.54 -7.75 1.60
CA GLY A 39 3.35 -6.67 1.05
C GLY A 39 3.69 -5.62 2.10
N ILE A 40 2.69 -5.21 2.88
CA ILE A 40 2.89 -4.25 3.96
C ILE A 40 3.85 -4.81 5.01
N GLU A 41 3.65 -6.05 5.42
CA GLU A 41 4.52 -6.70 6.41
C GLU A 41 5.94 -6.86 5.90
N SER A 42 6.09 -7.17 4.62
CA SER A 42 7.38 -7.26 3.97
C SER A 42 8.12 -5.91 3.98
N ALA A 43 7.40 -4.83 3.69
CA ALA A 43 7.97 -3.48 3.74
C ALA A 43 8.33 -3.08 5.18
N ALA A 44 7.51 -3.46 6.15
CA ALA A 44 7.80 -3.18 7.56
C ALA A 44 9.06 -3.93 8.04
N ALA A 45 9.25 -5.17 7.57
CA ALA A 45 10.42 -5.96 7.91
C ALA A 45 11.70 -5.40 7.27
N ASN A 46 11.58 -4.84 6.06
CA ASN A 46 12.70 -4.23 5.35
C ASN A 46 12.21 -3.01 4.56
N PRO A 47 12.22 -1.82 5.15
CA PRO A 47 11.71 -0.62 4.49
C PRO A 47 12.40 -0.27 3.17
N ARG A 48 13.63 -0.73 2.97
CA ARG A 48 14.36 -0.49 1.72
C ARG A 48 14.00 -1.45 0.60
N ARG A 49 13.09 -2.38 0.86
CA ARG A 49 12.59 -3.29 -0.17
C ARG A 49 11.86 -2.54 -1.28
N GLY A 50 11.16 -1.46 -0.95
CA GLY A 50 10.52 -0.61 -1.93
C GLY A 50 11.51 0.27 -2.65
N ARG A 51 11.08 0.85 -3.77
CA ARG A 51 11.86 1.83 -4.50
C ARG A 51 11.62 3.22 -3.93
N THR A 52 12.65 4.05 -3.92
CA THR A 52 12.49 5.45 -3.55
C THR A 52 11.61 6.16 -4.59
N CYS A 53 10.80 7.10 -4.14
CA CYS A 53 10.00 7.94 -5.02
C CYS A 53 10.15 9.42 -4.63
N ASP A 54 11.40 9.84 -4.45
CA ASP A 54 11.73 11.21 -4.04
C ASP A 54 11.30 12.24 -5.07
N ASP A 55 11.18 11.84 -6.34
CA ASP A 55 10.65 12.69 -7.40
C ASP A 55 9.17 13.06 -7.17
N ILE A 56 8.44 12.24 -6.44
CA ILE A 56 7.03 12.50 -6.08
C ILE A 56 6.96 13.14 -4.70
N ARG A 57 7.58 12.49 -3.70
CA ARG A 57 7.64 12.99 -2.33
C ARG A 57 8.94 12.53 -1.69
N PRO A 58 9.80 13.46 -1.20
CA PRO A 58 11.03 13.08 -0.53
C PRO A 58 10.80 12.16 0.66
N GLY A 59 11.61 11.12 0.76
CA GLY A 59 11.54 10.18 1.88
C GLY A 59 10.50 9.07 1.72
N TYR A 60 9.75 9.09 0.62
CA TYR A 60 8.74 8.05 0.39
C TYR A 60 9.31 6.90 -0.43
N PHE A 61 8.72 5.72 -0.20
CA PHE A 61 9.02 4.49 -0.94
C PHE A 61 7.73 3.98 -1.56
N LYS A 62 7.87 3.19 -2.62
CA LYS A 62 6.76 2.50 -3.23
C LYS A 62 7.10 1.03 -3.44
N LEU A 63 6.14 0.16 -3.20
CA LEU A 63 6.28 -1.28 -3.38
C LEU A 63 5.06 -1.81 -4.12
N ALA A 64 5.30 -2.49 -5.25
CA ALA A 64 4.21 -3.05 -6.05
C ALA A 64 3.70 -4.34 -5.44
N VAL A 65 2.38 -4.47 -5.34
CA VAL A 65 1.70 -5.70 -4.96
C VAL A 65 0.48 -5.84 -5.88
N GLY A 66 0.49 -6.85 -6.73
CA GLY A 66 -0.58 -7.02 -7.71
C GLY A 66 -0.72 -5.79 -8.57
N SER A 67 -1.92 -5.24 -8.67
CA SER A 67 -2.21 -4.04 -9.46
C SER A 67 -2.06 -2.75 -8.66
N HIS A 68 -1.59 -2.82 -7.43
CA HIS A 68 -1.52 -1.67 -6.53
C HIS A 68 -0.09 -1.36 -6.14
N LEU A 69 0.12 -0.13 -5.71
CA LEU A 69 1.38 0.35 -5.16
C LEU A 69 1.14 0.80 -3.72
N LEU A 70 1.96 0.29 -2.83
CA LEU A 70 2.01 0.75 -1.44
C LEU A 70 2.97 1.93 -1.38
N PHE A 71 2.48 3.08 -0.90
CA PHE A 71 3.33 4.24 -0.65
C PHE A 71 3.54 4.36 0.85
N TYR A 72 4.79 4.35 1.28
CA TYR A 72 5.11 4.38 2.70
C TYR A 72 6.38 5.18 2.95
N ARG A 73 6.58 5.53 4.20
CA ARG A 73 7.80 6.17 4.67
C ARG A 73 8.24 5.50 5.96
N GLN A 74 9.54 5.54 6.22
CA GLN A 74 10.09 4.99 7.45
C GLN A 74 9.98 6.01 8.58
N THR A 75 9.49 5.56 9.73
CA THR A 75 9.38 6.38 10.95
C THR A 75 9.98 5.59 12.09
N GLY A 76 11.27 5.87 12.39
CA GLY A 76 11.99 5.10 13.40
C GLY A 76 12.09 3.63 12.97
N PRO A 77 11.73 2.68 13.86
CA PRO A 77 11.80 1.25 13.52
C PRO A 77 10.61 0.76 12.69
N ASP A 78 9.61 1.60 12.49
CA ASP A 78 8.36 1.22 11.83
C ASP A 78 8.21 1.94 10.49
N ILE A 79 7.13 1.64 9.78
CA ILE A 79 6.75 2.39 8.59
C ILE A 79 5.33 2.95 8.74
N ASP A 80 5.11 4.10 8.12
CA ASP A 80 3.77 4.64 7.90
C ASP A 80 3.34 4.28 6.49
N VAL A 81 2.26 3.53 6.34
CA VAL A 81 1.66 3.30 5.03
C VAL A 81 0.75 4.48 4.75
N VAL A 82 1.15 5.30 3.79
CA VAL A 82 0.48 6.59 3.51
C VAL A 82 -0.70 6.41 2.58
N ARG A 83 -0.52 5.66 1.49
CA ARG A 83 -1.59 5.37 0.53
C ARG A 83 -1.38 3.99 -0.10
N ILE A 84 -2.47 3.42 -0.59
CA ILE A 84 -2.45 2.20 -1.40
C ILE A 84 -3.24 2.52 -2.65
N LEU A 85 -2.54 2.75 -3.75
CA LEU A 85 -3.13 3.30 -4.97
C LEU A 85 -2.98 2.31 -6.13
N HIS A 86 -3.98 2.28 -7.00
CA HIS A 86 -3.89 1.50 -8.23
C HIS A 86 -2.77 2.07 -9.11
N GLN A 87 -2.01 1.19 -9.78
CA GLN A 87 -0.83 1.58 -10.56
C GLN A 87 -1.15 2.58 -11.69
N ARG A 88 -2.42 2.69 -12.09
CA ARG A 88 -2.86 3.61 -13.15
C ARG A 88 -3.31 4.97 -12.63
N MET A 89 -3.33 5.16 -11.30
CA MET A 89 -3.75 6.44 -10.72
C MET A 89 -2.63 7.47 -10.85
N ASP A 90 -3.03 8.74 -10.86
CA ASP A 90 -2.08 9.85 -10.85
C ASP A 90 -1.60 10.05 -9.41
N PHE A 91 -0.39 9.57 -9.12
CA PHE A 91 0.16 9.58 -7.77
C PHE A 91 0.38 10.99 -7.23
N ASP A 92 0.72 11.94 -8.09
CA ASP A 92 0.94 13.32 -7.67
C ASP A 92 -0.30 13.93 -7.03
N ARG A 93 -1.47 13.53 -7.50
CA ARG A 93 -2.74 14.05 -6.97
C ARG A 93 -3.12 13.43 -5.64
N HIS A 94 -2.60 12.24 -5.33
CA HIS A 94 -3.03 11.45 -4.18
C HIS A 94 -2.00 11.42 -3.05
N LEU A 95 -0.80 11.88 -3.31
CA LEU A 95 0.26 11.95 -2.30
C LEU A 95 0.60 13.42 -1.90
#